data_13254a7bae3c5366d582f0d0f73816ce
#
_entry.id   13254a7bae3c5366d582f0d0f73816ce
#
_cell.length_a   1.000
_cell.length_b   1.000
_cell.length_c   1.000
_cell.angle_alpha   90.00
_cell.angle_beta   90.00
_cell.angle_gamma   90.00
#
_symmetry.space_group_name_H-M   'P 1'
#
loop_
_entity.id
_entity.type
_entity.pdbx_description
1 polymer ?
#
loop_
_entity_poly.entity_id
_entity_poly.type
_entity_poly.pdbx_seq_one_letter_code
_entity_poly.pdbx_strand_id
1 'polypeptide(L)'
;MTRRFFIILLLFSYFFTLSCAGVENLKASLPIKVACVGNSITYGSGLANRETESYPARLQEMLGNDYDVRNFGRPGATLLRKGHRPYIQQKEYANAKAFAADIVVIHLGINDTDPRNWPNYRDEFISDYRALIDTFRMINPKCRVLIARLTPITILHPRFESGTRDWHDEINEVE
;
A
#
# COMPACT_ATOMS: atom_id res chain seq x y z
N MET A 1 -44.11 -39.77 60.83
CA MET A 1 -44.07 -39.67 59.33
C MET A 1 -43.98 -38.23 58.99
N THR A 2 -42.77 -37.61 58.82
CA THR A 2 -42.59 -36.30 58.20
C THR A 2 -41.13 -35.83 58.37
N ARG A 3 -40.17 -36.52 57.76
CA ARG A 3 -38.76 -36.02 57.77
C ARG A 3 -37.94 -36.44 56.54
N ARG A 4 -38.58 -36.75 55.43
CA ARG A 4 -37.84 -37.22 54.23
C ARG A 4 -38.08 -36.42 52.96
N PHE A 5 -38.71 -35.24 53.00
CA PHE A 5 -39.01 -34.45 51.78
C PHE A 5 -38.19 -33.15 51.61
N PHE A 6 -37.27 -32.84 52.53
CA PHE A 6 -36.56 -31.53 52.47
C PHE A 6 -35.13 -31.58 51.91
N ILE A 7 -34.61 -32.75 51.51
CA ILE A 7 -33.21 -32.88 51.05
C ILE A 7 -33.07 -32.90 49.53
N ILE A 8 -34.17 -33.13 48.82
CA ILE A 8 -34.08 -33.21 47.31
C ILE A 8 -34.17 -31.85 46.61
N LEU A 9 -34.60 -30.80 47.29
CA LEU A 9 -34.73 -29.45 46.64
C LEU A 9 -33.48 -28.61 46.71
N LEU A 10 -32.42 -29.00 47.41
CA LEU A 10 -31.17 -28.24 47.54
C LEU A 10 -30.05 -28.71 46.58
N LEU A 11 -30.22 -29.80 45.85
CA LEU A 11 -29.23 -30.29 44.90
C LEU A 11 -29.48 -29.85 43.45
N PHE A 12 -30.62 -29.20 43.13
CA PHE A 12 -30.93 -28.71 41.79
C PHE A 12 -30.54 -27.26 41.56
N SER A 13 -30.14 -26.54 42.61
CA SER A 13 -29.73 -25.11 42.53
C SER A 13 -28.25 -24.92 42.26
N TYR A 14 -27.43 -25.99 42.26
CA TYR A 14 -25.96 -25.84 42.11
C TYR A 14 -25.43 -26.15 40.71
N PHE A 15 -26.31 -26.47 39.76
CA PHE A 15 -25.89 -26.86 38.42
C PHE A 15 -26.16 -25.80 37.34
N PHE A 16 -26.60 -24.56 37.73
CA PHE A 16 -26.95 -23.52 36.75
C PHE A 16 -26.06 -22.27 36.78
N THR A 17 -24.92 -22.33 37.46
CA THR A 17 -24.00 -21.18 37.51
C THR A 17 -22.65 -21.42 36.84
N LEU A 18 -22.55 -22.42 35.98
CA LEU A 18 -21.29 -22.65 35.22
C LEU A 18 -21.59 -22.68 33.74
N SER A 19 -21.87 -21.55 33.12
CA SER A 19 -21.65 -21.34 31.69
C SER A 19 -21.97 -19.91 31.29
N CYS A 20 -21.20 -18.96 31.82
CA CYS A 20 -20.98 -17.66 31.18
C CYS A 20 -19.51 -17.27 31.33
N ALA A 21 -18.62 -18.25 31.11
CA ALA A 21 -17.22 -17.93 30.92
C ALA A 21 -17.04 -17.49 29.46
N GLY A 22 -16.92 -16.17 29.26
CA GLY A 22 -16.09 -15.54 28.25
C GLY A 22 -16.20 -16.10 26.84
N VAL A 23 -17.28 -15.80 26.11
CA VAL A 23 -17.08 -15.50 24.68
C VAL A 23 -16.47 -14.11 24.68
N GLU A 24 -15.16 -14.01 24.89
CA GLU A 24 -14.41 -12.87 24.40
C GLU A 24 -14.69 -12.80 22.91
N ASN A 25 -15.55 -11.83 22.54
CA ASN A 25 -15.70 -11.40 21.17
C ASN A 25 -14.28 -10.97 20.71
N LEU A 26 -13.54 -11.90 20.13
CA LEU A 26 -12.42 -11.58 19.27
C LEU A 26 -13.05 -10.79 18.11
N LYS A 27 -13.18 -9.48 18.32
CA LYS A 27 -13.49 -8.54 17.27
C LYS A 27 -12.29 -8.61 16.33
N ALA A 28 -12.36 -9.48 15.33
CA ALA A 28 -11.32 -9.57 14.32
C ALA A 28 -11.12 -8.13 13.81
N SER A 29 -9.99 -7.54 14.13
CA SER A 29 -9.65 -6.21 13.61
C SER A 29 -9.60 -6.32 12.10
N LEU A 30 -10.20 -5.37 11.40
CA LEU A 30 -10.06 -5.31 9.94
C LEU A 30 -8.58 -5.20 9.59
N PRO A 31 -8.13 -5.88 8.51
CA PRO A 31 -6.73 -5.84 8.12
C PRO A 31 -6.29 -4.42 7.79
N ILE A 32 -5.04 -4.10 8.12
CA ILE A 32 -4.41 -2.83 7.79
C ILE A 32 -4.23 -2.76 6.27
N LYS A 33 -4.79 -1.76 5.64
CA LYS A 33 -4.77 -1.58 4.19
C LYS A 33 -3.45 -0.93 3.74
N VAL A 34 -2.74 -1.59 2.83
CA VAL A 34 -1.49 -1.11 2.24
C VAL A 34 -1.66 -0.92 0.74
N ALA A 35 -1.57 0.32 0.26
CA ALA A 35 -1.59 0.62 -1.17
C ALA A 35 -0.17 0.77 -1.71
N CYS A 36 0.23 -0.10 -2.64
CA CYS A 36 1.49 0.04 -3.38
C CYS A 36 1.22 0.83 -4.68
N VAL A 37 1.49 2.12 -4.64
CA VAL A 37 1.33 3.09 -5.74
C VAL A 37 2.64 3.18 -6.50
N GLY A 38 2.60 3.09 -7.85
CA GLY A 38 3.85 3.17 -8.60
C GLY A 38 3.72 2.90 -10.10
N ASN A 39 4.86 2.63 -10.69
CA ASN A 39 5.02 2.41 -12.13
C ASN A 39 5.11 0.90 -12.49
N SER A 40 5.88 0.58 -13.53
CA SER A 40 6.12 -0.79 -14.01
C SER A 40 6.79 -1.70 -12.97
N ILE A 41 7.62 -1.16 -12.09
CA ILE A 41 8.28 -1.93 -11.02
C ILE A 41 7.23 -2.37 -10.01
N THR A 42 6.37 -1.48 -9.57
CA THR A 42 5.24 -1.80 -8.68
C THR A 42 4.28 -2.78 -9.34
N TYR A 43 3.96 -2.54 -10.63
CA TYR A 43 3.11 -3.44 -11.40
C TYR A 43 3.67 -4.87 -11.46
N GLY A 44 5.00 -5.03 -11.57
CA GLY A 44 5.67 -6.31 -11.78
C GLY A 44 5.89 -6.62 -13.27
N SER A 45 6.19 -5.59 -14.08
CA SER A 45 6.46 -5.79 -15.50
C SER A 45 7.70 -6.66 -15.71
N GLY A 46 7.57 -7.65 -16.59
CA GLY A 46 8.65 -8.58 -16.92
C GLY A 46 8.72 -9.81 -16.02
N LEU A 47 7.91 -9.88 -14.96
CA LEU A 47 7.79 -11.08 -14.14
C LEU A 47 6.92 -12.13 -14.83
N ALA A 48 7.26 -13.41 -14.66
CA ALA A 48 6.50 -14.53 -15.23
C ALA A 48 5.11 -14.62 -14.59
N ASN A 49 5.02 -14.41 -13.28
CA ASN A 49 3.77 -14.36 -12.54
C ASN A 49 3.77 -13.16 -11.58
N ARG A 50 3.25 -12.02 -12.02
CA ARG A 50 3.19 -10.80 -11.23
C ARG A 50 2.33 -10.94 -9.95
N GLU A 51 1.34 -11.83 -9.97
CA GLU A 51 0.41 -12.02 -8.83
C GLU A 51 1.11 -12.66 -7.62
N THR A 52 2.25 -13.31 -7.84
CA THR A 52 3.03 -13.97 -6.79
C THR A 52 4.46 -13.42 -6.67
N GLU A 53 5.00 -12.78 -7.71
CA GLU A 53 6.41 -12.39 -7.79
C GLU A 53 6.64 -10.88 -7.64
N SER A 54 5.62 -10.04 -7.90
CA SER A 54 5.75 -8.59 -7.71
C SER A 54 6.01 -8.25 -6.24
N TYR A 55 6.71 -7.15 -5.98
CA TYR A 55 7.00 -6.77 -4.59
C TYR A 55 5.74 -6.56 -3.74
N PRO A 56 4.59 -6.03 -4.25
CA PRO A 56 3.38 -5.97 -3.45
C PRO A 56 2.84 -7.36 -3.05
N ALA A 57 2.94 -8.35 -3.96
CA ALA A 57 2.55 -9.72 -3.67
C ALA A 57 3.46 -10.35 -2.61
N ARG A 58 4.77 -10.15 -2.72
CA ARG A 58 5.73 -10.61 -1.70
C ARG A 58 5.53 -9.90 -0.37
N LEU A 59 5.22 -8.62 -0.40
CA LEU A 59 4.90 -7.87 0.82
C LEU A 59 3.64 -8.44 1.51
N GLN A 60 2.60 -8.77 0.74
CA GLN A 60 1.41 -9.44 1.26
C GLN A 60 1.74 -10.78 1.92
N GLU A 61 2.56 -11.60 1.26
CA GLU A 61 3.00 -12.89 1.79
C GLU A 61 3.74 -12.73 3.14
N MET A 62 4.66 -11.75 3.20
CA MET A 62 5.46 -11.49 4.40
C MET A 62 4.66 -10.92 5.57
N LEU A 63 3.67 -10.07 5.30
CA LEU A 63 2.86 -9.41 6.33
C LEU A 63 1.67 -10.27 6.81
N GLY A 64 1.28 -11.28 6.04
CA GLY A 64 0.18 -12.19 6.41
C GLY A 64 -1.20 -11.53 6.38
N ASN A 65 -2.15 -12.17 7.08
CA ASN A 65 -3.57 -11.82 7.01
C ASN A 65 -3.96 -10.56 7.81
N ASP A 66 -3.06 -10.05 8.64
CA ASP A 66 -3.29 -8.80 9.37
C ASP A 66 -3.20 -7.57 8.46
N TYR A 67 -2.79 -7.77 7.21
CA TYR A 67 -2.66 -6.72 6.19
C TYR A 67 -3.40 -7.09 4.90
N ASP A 68 -3.97 -6.08 4.22
CA ASP A 68 -4.52 -6.16 2.86
C ASP A 68 -3.63 -5.29 1.95
N VAL A 69 -2.65 -5.93 1.28
CA VAL A 69 -1.69 -5.25 0.40
C VAL A 69 -2.19 -5.30 -1.04
N ARG A 70 -2.39 -4.12 -1.66
CA ARG A 70 -2.86 -4.05 -3.04
C ARG A 70 -1.90 -3.33 -3.96
N ASN A 71 -1.79 -3.87 -5.17
CA ASN A 71 -0.94 -3.37 -6.24
C ASN A 71 -1.70 -2.37 -7.12
N PHE A 72 -1.28 -1.11 -7.08
CA PHE A 72 -1.78 -0.02 -7.91
C PHE A 72 -0.69 0.51 -8.85
N GLY A 73 0.19 -0.37 -9.30
CA GLY A 73 1.23 -0.05 -10.26
C GLY A 73 0.68 0.15 -11.67
N ARG A 74 1.19 1.18 -12.39
CA ARG A 74 0.86 1.46 -13.78
C ARG A 74 2.14 1.58 -14.62
N PRO A 75 2.42 0.64 -15.56
CA PRO A 75 3.59 0.72 -16.40
C PRO A 75 3.70 2.03 -17.16
N GLY A 76 4.88 2.64 -17.12
CA GLY A 76 5.17 3.90 -17.80
C GLY A 76 4.63 5.15 -17.09
N ALA A 77 3.97 5.02 -15.95
CA ALA A 77 3.43 6.18 -15.24
C ALA A 77 4.51 7.09 -14.69
N THR A 78 4.29 8.40 -14.83
CA THR A 78 5.12 9.49 -14.28
C THR A 78 4.49 10.04 -13.01
N LEU A 79 5.33 10.56 -12.11
CA LEU A 79 4.88 11.39 -11.00
C LEU A 79 4.41 12.75 -11.50
N LEU A 80 5.23 13.38 -12.35
CA LEU A 80 4.93 14.68 -12.96
C LEU A 80 3.55 14.69 -13.61
N ARG A 81 2.74 15.64 -13.23
CA ARG A 81 1.36 15.83 -13.74
C ARG A 81 1.33 16.24 -15.21
N LYS A 82 2.40 16.88 -15.69
CA LYS A 82 2.62 17.24 -17.09
C LYS A 82 3.46 16.21 -17.85
N GLY A 83 3.89 15.14 -17.19
CA GLY A 83 4.64 14.07 -17.83
C GLY A 83 3.83 13.38 -18.92
N HIS A 84 4.50 12.59 -19.75
CA HIS A 84 3.87 11.93 -20.90
C HIS A 84 2.80 10.88 -20.52
N ARG A 85 2.78 10.43 -19.26
CA ARG A 85 1.77 9.50 -18.71
C ARG A 85 1.54 9.73 -17.22
N PRO A 86 0.90 10.83 -16.83
CA PRO A 86 0.71 11.15 -15.41
C PRO A 86 -0.05 10.07 -14.66
N TYR A 87 0.49 9.63 -13.52
CA TYR A 87 -0.16 8.60 -12.68
C TYR A 87 -1.55 9.03 -12.22
N ILE A 88 -1.72 10.32 -11.92
CA ILE A 88 -3.00 10.87 -11.47
C ILE A 88 -4.14 10.79 -12.49
N GLN A 89 -3.82 10.53 -13.77
CA GLN A 89 -4.79 10.34 -14.86
C GLN A 89 -5.09 8.85 -15.12
N GLN A 90 -4.47 7.93 -14.39
CA GLN A 90 -4.62 6.50 -14.61
C GLN A 90 -5.74 5.94 -13.72
N LYS A 91 -6.38 4.84 -14.17
CA LYS A 91 -7.41 4.15 -13.39
C LYS A 91 -6.84 3.60 -12.07
N GLU A 92 -5.58 3.23 -12.05
CA GLU A 92 -4.89 2.72 -10.87
C GLU A 92 -4.85 3.78 -9.76
N TYR A 93 -4.70 5.06 -10.09
CA TYR A 93 -4.82 6.15 -9.13
C TYR A 93 -6.23 6.27 -8.54
N ALA A 94 -7.26 6.21 -9.40
CA ALA A 94 -8.66 6.24 -8.93
C ALA A 94 -8.95 5.07 -8.00
N ASN A 95 -8.46 3.87 -8.33
CA ASN A 95 -8.63 2.67 -7.53
C ASN A 95 -7.87 2.77 -6.19
N ALA A 96 -6.63 3.31 -6.20
CA ALA A 96 -5.85 3.52 -4.97
C ALA A 96 -6.55 4.50 -4.01
N LYS A 97 -7.15 5.56 -4.55
CA LYS A 97 -7.96 6.51 -3.75
C LYS A 97 -9.18 5.83 -3.14
N ALA A 98 -9.93 5.07 -3.94
CA ALA A 98 -11.13 4.36 -3.47
C ALA A 98 -10.80 3.28 -2.42
N PHE A 99 -9.60 2.74 -2.43
CA PHE A 99 -9.14 1.77 -1.44
C PHE A 99 -8.98 2.40 -0.04
N ALA A 100 -8.71 3.69 0.06
CA ALA A 100 -8.57 4.45 1.31
C ALA A 100 -7.61 3.76 2.29
N ALA A 101 -6.37 3.58 1.87
CA ALA A 101 -5.34 2.82 2.59
C ALA A 101 -4.91 3.48 3.90
N ASP A 102 -4.46 2.66 4.86
CA ASP A 102 -3.81 3.09 6.11
C ASP A 102 -2.33 3.38 5.90
N ILE A 103 -1.71 2.67 4.94
CA ILE A 103 -0.33 2.87 4.53
C ILE A 103 -0.29 2.97 3.01
N VAL A 104 0.39 4.00 2.48
CA VAL A 104 0.66 4.14 1.04
C VAL A 104 2.15 4.11 0.81
N VAL A 105 2.61 3.20 -0.04
CA VAL A 105 4.00 3.15 -0.53
C VAL A 105 4.01 3.73 -1.93
N ILE A 106 4.72 4.84 -2.15
CA ILE A 106 4.83 5.49 -3.45
C ILE A 106 6.20 5.17 -4.05
N HIS A 107 6.21 4.57 -5.25
CA HIS A 107 7.41 4.29 -6.03
C HIS A 107 7.23 4.81 -7.47
N LEU A 108 7.33 6.12 -7.63
CA LEU A 108 7.24 6.86 -8.89
C LEU A 108 8.54 7.67 -9.09
N GLY A 109 8.73 8.25 -10.24
CA GLY A 109 9.90 9.10 -10.56
C GLY A 109 10.79 8.53 -11.66
N ILE A 110 10.97 7.21 -11.76
CA ILE A 110 11.88 6.63 -12.77
C ILE A 110 11.46 6.93 -14.22
N ASN A 111 10.18 7.05 -14.52
CA ASN A 111 9.71 7.43 -15.85
C ASN A 111 9.79 8.95 -16.09
N ASP A 112 9.93 9.71 -15.02
CA ASP A 112 10.13 11.15 -15.05
C ASP A 112 11.51 11.50 -15.60
N THR A 113 12.49 10.60 -15.52
CA THR A 113 13.81 10.74 -16.16
C THR A 113 13.78 10.69 -17.70
N ASP A 114 12.61 10.53 -18.32
CA ASP A 114 12.48 10.60 -19.77
C ASP A 114 12.78 12.03 -20.27
N PRO A 115 13.53 12.20 -21.38
CA PRO A 115 13.83 13.52 -21.93
C PRO A 115 12.62 14.40 -22.26
N ARG A 116 11.44 13.80 -22.42
CA ARG A 116 10.18 14.54 -22.61
C ARG A 116 9.67 15.17 -21.32
N ASN A 117 10.10 14.69 -20.16
CA ASN A 117 9.58 15.08 -18.86
C ASN A 117 10.57 15.94 -18.07
N TRP A 118 11.69 15.37 -17.60
CA TRP A 118 12.55 15.98 -16.61
C TRP A 118 13.12 17.34 -17.03
N PRO A 119 13.70 17.50 -18.22
CA PRO A 119 14.25 18.81 -18.63
C PRO A 119 13.21 19.93 -18.69
N ASN A 120 11.93 19.57 -18.87
CA ASN A 120 10.86 20.53 -19.09
C ASN A 120 10.06 20.84 -17.80
N TYR A 121 9.99 19.90 -16.84
CA TYR A 121 9.05 20.00 -15.73
C TYR A 121 9.66 19.68 -14.36
N ARG A 122 10.98 19.51 -14.25
CA ARG A 122 11.64 19.13 -12.99
C ARG A 122 11.30 20.05 -11.82
N ASP A 123 11.13 21.34 -12.08
CA ASP A 123 10.82 22.33 -11.05
C ASP A 123 9.43 22.10 -10.41
N GLU A 124 8.57 21.32 -11.06
CA GLU A 124 7.24 20.94 -10.58
C GLU A 124 7.25 19.65 -9.76
N PHE A 125 8.35 18.86 -9.78
CA PHE A 125 8.40 17.51 -9.23
C PHE A 125 8.02 17.47 -7.74
N ILE A 126 8.64 18.32 -6.93
CA ILE A 126 8.37 18.39 -5.48
C ILE A 126 6.92 18.79 -5.20
N SER A 127 6.39 19.78 -5.95
CA SER A 127 5.01 20.24 -5.75
C SER A 127 4.01 19.16 -6.15
N ASP A 128 4.25 18.44 -7.22
CA ASP A 128 3.42 17.34 -7.70
C ASP A 128 3.48 16.13 -6.74
N TYR A 129 4.66 15.85 -6.17
CA TYR A 129 4.82 14.80 -5.15
C TYR A 129 4.02 15.12 -3.89
N ARG A 130 4.14 16.36 -3.38
CA ARG A 130 3.37 16.82 -2.22
C ARG A 130 1.88 16.72 -2.48
N ALA A 131 1.40 17.16 -3.65
CA ALA A 131 -0.01 17.07 -4.02
C ALA A 131 -0.53 15.62 -4.05
N LEU A 132 0.29 14.66 -4.50
CA LEU A 132 -0.04 13.25 -4.47
C LEU A 132 -0.16 12.72 -3.04
N ILE A 133 0.81 13.04 -2.17
CA ILE A 133 0.81 12.69 -0.74
C ILE A 133 -0.44 13.26 -0.05
N ASP A 134 -0.70 14.54 -0.26
CA ASP A 134 -1.82 15.25 0.36
C ASP A 134 -3.17 14.66 -0.06
N THR A 135 -3.28 14.16 -1.31
CA THR A 135 -4.49 13.47 -1.76
C THR A 135 -4.80 12.23 -0.90
N PHE A 136 -3.80 11.40 -0.59
CA PHE A 136 -4.02 10.22 0.25
C PHE A 136 -4.31 10.59 1.70
N ARG A 137 -3.64 11.63 2.22
CA ARG A 137 -3.89 12.16 3.58
C ARG A 137 -5.27 12.82 3.73
N MET A 138 -5.78 13.45 2.68
CA MET A 138 -7.16 13.98 2.69
C MET A 138 -8.22 12.86 2.75
N ILE A 139 -7.95 11.72 2.10
CA ILE A 139 -8.87 10.57 2.11
C ILE A 139 -8.83 9.86 3.46
N ASN A 140 -7.64 9.62 4.00
CA ASN A 140 -7.43 9.04 5.32
C ASN A 140 -6.41 9.89 6.09
N PRO A 141 -6.83 10.79 6.99
CA PRO A 141 -5.92 11.66 7.76
C PRO A 141 -4.89 10.91 8.62
N LYS A 142 -5.12 9.62 8.91
CA LYS A 142 -4.19 8.76 9.66
C LYS A 142 -3.25 7.99 8.72
N CYS A 143 -3.38 8.18 7.41
CA CYS A 143 -2.56 7.47 6.43
C CYS A 143 -1.08 7.77 6.62
N ARG A 144 -0.27 6.72 6.70
CA ARG A 144 1.18 6.81 6.65
C ARG A 144 1.63 6.69 5.20
N VAL A 145 2.34 7.69 4.71
CA VAL A 145 2.90 7.67 3.35
C VAL A 145 4.39 7.42 3.45
N LEU A 146 4.85 6.40 2.72
CA LEU A 146 6.24 6.01 2.58
C LEU A 146 6.66 6.25 1.14
N ILE A 147 7.77 6.94 0.94
CA ILE A 147 8.37 7.18 -0.38
C ILE A 147 9.50 6.17 -0.55
N ALA A 148 9.46 5.41 -1.64
CA ALA A 148 10.53 4.50 -2.00
C ALA A 148 11.45 5.20 -3.00
N ARG A 149 12.75 5.26 -2.69
CA ARG A 149 13.77 5.78 -3.61
C ARG A 149 13.77 4.98 -4.91
N LEU A 150 14.20 5.62 -5.98
CA LEU A 150 14.26 4.98 -7.29
C LEU A 150 15.18 3.75 -7.27
N THR A 151 14.71 2.70 -7.92
CA THR A 151 15.51 1.48 -8.11
C THR A 151 16.78 1.79 -8.90
N PRO A 152 17.95 1.33 -8.48
CA PRO A 152 19.19 1.56 -9.22
C PRO A 152 19.08 1.09 -10.67
N ILE A 153 19.59 1.89 -11.59
CA ILE A 153 19.65 1.58 -13.02
C ILE A 153 21.03 1.02 -13.34
N THR A 154 21.07 -0.15 -14.01
CA THR A 154 22.37 -0.73 -14.44
C THR A 154 23.01 0.15 -15.52
N ILE A 155 24.36 0.21 -15.54
CA ILE A 155 25.14 0.97 -16.53
C ILE A 155 24.84 0.53 -17.99
N LEU A 156 24.38 -0.69 -18.17
CA LEU A 156 24.03 -1.23 -19.50
C LEU A 156 22.61 -0.85 -19.95
N HIS A 157 21.85 -0.14 -19.12
CA HIS A 157 20.50 0.25 -19.50
C HIS A 157 20.53 1.37 -20.55
N PRO A 158 19.72 1.28 -21.66
CA PRO A 158 19.76 2.25 -22.76
C PRO A 158 19.52 3.72 -22.33
N ARG A 159 18.86 3.95 -21.21
CA ARG A 159 18.64 5.29 -20.67
C ARG A 159 19.92 6.01 -20.27
N PHE A 160 21.02 5.31 -19.99
CA PHE A 160 22.30 5.96 -19.68
C PHE A 160 22.92 6.68 -20.88
N GLU A 161 22.67 6.19 -22.09
CA GLU A 161 23.14 6.83 -23.33
C GLU A 161 22.49 8.20 -23.57
N SER A 162 21.32 8.45 -22.97
CA SER A 162 20.57 9.70 -23.10
C SER A 162 20.87 10.74 -22.00
N GLY A 163 21.87 10.50 -21.14
CA GLY A 163 22.19 11.39 -20.02
C GLY A 163 21.22 11.31 -18.83
N THR A 164 20.30 10.36 -18.82
CA THR A 164 19.24 10.25 -17.79
C THR A 164 19.75 9.74 -16.45
N ARG A 165 21.03 9.37 -16.33
CA ARG A 165 21.61 8.94 -15.07
C ARG A 165 21.64 10.08 -14.05
N ASP A 166 22.10 11.24 -14.47
CA ASP A 166 22.19 12.41 -13.60
C ASP A 166 20.79 12.80 -13.10
N TRP A 167 19.76 12.70 -13.94
CA TRP A 167 18.38 12.95 -13.55
C TRP A 167 17.82 11.92 -12.57
N HIS A 168 18.26 10.66 -12.69
CA HIS A 168 17.89 9.62 -11.71
C HIS A 168 18.50 9.94 -10.34
N ASP A 169 19.77 10.35 -10.31
CA ASP A 169 20.45 10.70 -9.06
C ASP A 169 19.84 11.99 -8.48
N GLU A 170 19.55 13.00 -9.30
CA GLU A 170 18.87 14.24 -8.92
C GLU A 170 17.48 13.96 -8.28
N ILE A 171 16.69 13.05 -8.85
CA ILE A 171 15.40 12.66 -8.28
C ILE A 171 15.59 12.00 -6.90
N ASN A 172 16.56 11.10 -6.75
CA ASN A 172 16.84 10.44 -5.48
C ASN A 172 17.34 11.38 -4.37
N GLU A 173 17.86 12.55 -4.73
CA GLU A 173 18.27 13.58 -3.77
C GLU A 173 17.08 14.36 -3.21
N VAL A 174 15.99 14.43 -3.96
CA VAL A 174 14.80 15.22 -3.58
C VAL A 174 13.67 14.37 -2.99
N GLU A 175 13.72 13.05 -3.09
CA GLU A 175 12.79 12.11 -2.46
C GLU A 175 13.16 11.84 -0.99
#